data_ca83fbe3e58b7add6749b67a16d94746
#
_entry.id   ca83fbe3e58b7add6749b67a16d94746
#
_cell.length_a   1.000
_cell.length_b   1.000
_cell.length_c   1.000
_cell.angle_alpha   90.00
_cell.angle_beta   90.00
_cell.angle_gamma   90.00
#
_symmetry.space_group_name_H-M   'P 1'
#
loop_
_entity.id
_entity.type
_entity.pdbx_description
1 polymer ?
#
loop_
_entity_poly.entity_id
_entity_poly.type
_entity_poly.pdbx_seq_one_letter_code
_entity_poly.pdbx_strand_id
1 'polypeptide(L)'
;MKNVLVIKSSILANSSQSSQLVDYLKSKISANIVEHDFGVNPLPYYDLNAATGTRGEPKTAEQQKAFELSNQLIGEVNKSDVLVFGVPMYNLGIPAQLKTYIDYLNRAGVTFRYTANGPEGLITGKKAVVILTYGGTYKDGLADLPKLYMQTVLNFIGITDIEFVYAEGIGYGPEAIEKAQQSAKAELDRIAETF
;
A
#
# COMPACT_ATOMS: atom_id res chain seq x y z
N MET A 1 -16.21 -11.47 10.52
CA MET A 1 -15.16 -11.67 9.50
C MET A 1 -14.69 -10.27 9.09
N LYS A 2 -13.39 -9.98 9.14
CA LYS A 2 -12.85 -8.67 8.76
C LYS A 2 -12.88 -8.45 7.25
N ASN A 3 -13.00 -7.20 6.83
CA ASN A 3 -12.84 -6.78 5.45
C ASN A 3 -11.39 -6.36 5.24
N VAL A 4 -10.71 -6.97 4.28
CA VAL A 4 -9.28 -6.74 4.00
C VAL A 4 -9.13 -6.21 2.58
N LEU A 5 -8.45 -5.07 2.44
CA LEU A 5 -8.05 -4.52 1.15
C LEU A 5 -6.58 -4.87 0.90
N VAL A 6 -6.32 -5.59 -0.15
CA VAL A 6 -4.98 -6.05 -0.54
C VAL A 6 -4.50 -5.26 -1.75
N ILE A 7 -3.31 -4.69 -1.64
CA ILE A 7 -2.64 -3.92 -2.70
C ILE A 7 -1.30 -4.57 -3.03
N LYS A 8 -1.21 -5.23 -4.17
CA LYS A 8 0.04 -5.71 -4.76
C LYS A 8 0.55 -4.66 -5.74
N SER A 9 1.78 -4.20 -5.54
CA SER A 9 2.33 -3.09 -6.33
C SER A 9 3.55 -3.44 -7.16
N SER A 10 3.98 -4.69 -7.14
CA SER A 10 5.16 -5.15 -7.87
C SER A 10 4.93 -5.26 -9.36
N ILE A 11 5.85 -4.73 -10.17
CA ILE A 11 5.84 -4.88 -11.63
C ILE A 11 6.16 -6.31 -12.08
N LEU A 12 6.65 -7.18 -11.18
CA LEU A 12 7.06 -8.56 -11.48
C LEU A 12 5.90 -9.57 -11.40
N ALA A 13 4.69 -9.10 -11.10
CA ALA A 13 3.49 -9.93 -11.01
C ALA A 13 3.74 -11.23 -10.18
N ASN A 14 3.51 -12.41 -10.77
CA ASN A 14 3.66 -13.71 -10.08
C ASN A 14 5.09 -14.05 -9.66
N SER A 15 6.12 -13.41 -10.26
CA SER A 15 7.53 -13.61 -9.88
C SER A 15 7.95 -12.74 -8.69
N SER A 16 7.06 -11.93 -8.18
CA SER A 16 7.32 -10.97 -7.11
C SER A 16 7.39 -11.61 -5.73
N GLN A 17 8.48 -11.35 -5.00
CA GLN A 17 8.65 -11.80 -3.62
C GLN A 17 7.60 -11.15 -2.69
N SER A 18 7.30 -9.86 -2.87
CA SER A 18 6.28 -9.17 -2.06
C SER A 18 4.88 -9.70 -2.33
N SER A 19 4.52 -10.00 -3.60
CA SER A 19 3.23 -10.59 -3.93
C SER A 19 3.06 -11.99 -3.35
N GLN A 20 4.12 -12.81 -3.36
CA GLN A 20 4.12 -14.15 -2.75
C GLN A 20 3.90 -14.09 -1.23
N LEU A 21 4.50 -13.11 -0.53
CA LEU A 21 4.29 -12.90 0.91
C LEU A 21 2.86 -12.41 1.21
N VAL A 22 2.31 -11.54 0.36
CA VAL A 22 0.89 -11.15 0.45
C VAL A 22 -0.01 -12.36 0.30
N ASP A 23 0.23 -13.21 -0.71
CA ASP A 23 -0.57 -14.42 -0.93
C ASP A 23 -0.42 -15.43 0.22
N TYR A 24 0.77 -15.51 0.82
CA TYR A 24 0.99 -16.29 2.02
C TYR A 24 0.10 -15.80 3.17
N LEU A 25 0.10 -14.51 3.48
CA LEU A 25 -0.77 -13.94 4.53
C LEU A 25 -2.24 -14.22 4.24
N LYS A 26 -2.67 -14.03 2.99
CA LYS A 26 -4.06 -14.34 2.55
C LYS A 26 -4.45 -15.79 2.82
N SER A 27 -3.52 -16.74 2.65
CA SER A 27 -3.78 -18.17 2.90
C SER A 27 -3.95 -18.52 4.38
N LYS A 28 -3.53 -17.63 5.29
CA LYS A 28 -3.57 -17.82 6.74
C LYS A 28 -4.76 -17.16 7.42
N ILE A 29 -5.48 -16.29 6.74
CA ILE A 29 -6.58 -15.50 7.32
C ILE A 29 -7.92 -15.90 6.74
N SER A 30 -8.98 -15.74 7.53
CA SER A 30 -10.37 -15.86 7.09
C SER A 30 -10.99 -14.47 7.04
N ALA A 31 -11.11 -13.89 5.84
CA ALA A 31 -11.53 -12.50 5.64
C ALA A 31 -12.31 -12.32 4.33
N ASN A 32 -13.09 -11.24 4.23
CA ASN A 32 -13.62 -10.76 2.95
C ASN A 32 -12.52 -9.94 2.27
N ILE A 33 -12.00 -10.40 1.16
CA ILE A 33 -10.85 -9.79 0.50
C ILE A 33 -11.27 -9.06 -0.78
N VAL A 34 -10.90 -7.78 -0.86
CA VAL A 34 -10.83 -7.01 -2.12
C VAL A 34 -9.36 -6.87 -2.47
N GLU A 35 -8.97 -7.20 -3.69
CA GLU A 35 -7.57 -7.20 -4.11
C GLU A 35 -7.36 -6.38 -5.38
N HIS A 36 -6.31 -5.56 -5.37
CA HIS A 36 -5.74 -4.92 -6.55
C HIS A 36 -4.30 -5.41 -6.77
N ASP A 37 -4.02 -5.88 -7.97
CA ASP A 37 -2.66 -6.17 -8.44
C ASP A 37 -2.30 -5.18 -9.55
N PHE A 38 -1.54 -4.16 -9.18
CA PHE A 38 -1.14 -3.09 -10.10
C PHE A 38 0.00 -3.49 -11.04
N GLY A 39 0.63 -4.63 -10.80
CA GLY A 39 1.56 -5.23 -11.77
C GLY A 39 0.84 -5.88 -12.95
N VAL A 40 -0.41 -6.28 -12.76
CA VAL A 40 -1.26 -6.90 -13.78
C VAL A 40 -2.26 -5.89 -14.36
N ASN A 41 -2.93 -5.13 -13.49
CA ASN A 41 -3.95 -4.15 -13.84
C ASN A 41 -3.54 -2.77 -13.33
N PRO A 42 -2.65 -2.05 -14.05
CA PRO A 42 -2.15 -0.76 -13.61
C PRO A 42 -3.24 0.30 -13.60
N LEU A 43 -3.18 1.20 -12.63
CA LEU A 43 -4.04 2.38 -12.60
C LEU A 43 -3.67 3.35 -13.74
N PRO A 44 -4.64 4.14 -14.26
CA PRO A 44 -4.34 5.29 -15.09
C PRO A 44 -3.38 6.24 -14.37
N TYR A 45 -2.40 6.76 -15.10
CA TYR A 45 -1.43 7.71 -14.52
C TYR A 45 -2.15 8.91 -13.90
N TYR A 46 -1.68 9.34 -12.72
CA TYR A 46 -2.23 10.51 -12.04
C TYR A 46 -1.66 11.77 -12.69
N ASP A 47 -2.33 12.26 -13.73
CA ASP A 47 -1.97 13.40 -14.56
C ASP A 47 -2.70 14.69 -14.15
N LEU A 48 -2.61 15.73 -15.00
CA LEU A 48 -3.28 17.00 -14.78
C LEU A 48 -4.81 16.84 -14.71
N ASN A 49 -5.41 15.98 -15.54
CA ASN A 49 -6.85 15.72 -15.52
C ASN A 49 -7.27 15.04 -14.22
N ALA A 50 -6.50 14.03 -13.77
CA ALA A 50 -6.74 13.37 -12.51
C ALA A 50 -6.62 14.33 -11.32
N ALA A 51 -5.53 15.13 -11.30
CA ALA A 51 -5.33 16.12 -10.24
C ALA A 51 -6.44 17.19 -10.20
N THR A 52 -6.88 17.68 -11.36
CA THR A 52 -7.95 18.69 -11.45
C THR A 52 -9.30 18.10 -11.03
N GLY A 53 -9.63 16.91 -11.54
CA GLY A 53 -10.91 16.24 -11.23
C GLY A 53 -11.04 15.82 -9.77
N THR A 54 -9.94 15.38 -9.13
CA THR A 54 -9.98 14.91 -7.73
C THR A 54 -9.85 16.02 -6.69
N ARG A 55 -9.31 17.19 -7.07
CA ARG A 55 -9.12 18.34 -6.15
C ARG A 55 -10.15 19.43 -6.31
N GLY A 56 -11.03 19.34 -7.32
CA GLY A 56 -12.06 20.32 -7.63
C GLY A 56 -13.32 19.65 -8.19
N GLU A 57 -14.15 20.43 -8.87
CA GLU A 57 -15.28 19.90 -9.63
C GLU A 57 -14.82 19.43 -11.01
N PRO A 58 -15.09 18.16 -11.38
CA PRO A 58 -14.79 17.67 -12.74
C PRO A 58 -15.56 18.45 -13.82
N LYS A 59 -14.87 18.89 -14.87
CA LYS A 59 -15.45 19.66 -15.97
C LYS A 59 -15.36 18.94 -17.32
N THR A 60 -14.56 17.86 -17.39
CA THR A 60 -14.42 17.04 -18.61
C THR A 60 -14.71 15.58 -18.30
N ALA A 61 -14.94 14.76 -19.33
CA ALA A 61 -15.17 13.33 -19.17
C ALA A 61 -13.96 12.61 -18.54
N GLU A 62 -12.73 13.04 -18.86
CA GLU A 62 -11.50 12.50 -18.30
C GLU A 62 -11.36 12.81 -16.80
N GLN A 63 -11.67 14.05 -16.41
CA GLN A 63 -11.70 14.48 -15.02
C GLN A 63 -12.77 13.72 -14.22
N GLN A 64 -13.95 13.52 -14.82
CA GLN A 64 -15.04 12.77 -14.20
C GLN A 64 -14.64 11.31 -13.96
N LYS A 65 -14.01 10.63 -14.93
CA LYS A 65 -13.49 9.26 -14.78
C LYS A 65 -12.46 9.16 -13.64
N ALA A 66 -11.55 10.11 -13.55
CA ALA A 66 -10.53 10.14 -12.49
C ALA A 66 -11.17 10.38 -11.11
N PHE A 67 -12.18 11.24 -11.02
CA PHE A 67 -12.94 11.48 -9.79
C PHE A 67 -13.70 10.23 -9.33
N GLU A 68 -14.36 9.53 -10.25
CA GLU A 68 -15.09 8.28 -9.97
C GLU A 68 -14.14 7.17 -9.50
N LEU A 69 -12.99 7.01 -10.16
CA LEU A 69 -11.93 6.08 -9.74
C LEU A 69 -11.44 6.40 -8.32
N SER A 70 -11.13 7.67 -8.03
CA SER A 70 -10.73 8.09 -6.69
C SER A 70 -11.80 7.79 -5.65
N ASN A 71 -13.09 8.05 -5.95
CA ASN A 71 -14.20 7.73 -5.05
C ASN A 71 -14.31 6.22 -4.80
N GLN A 72 -14.13 5.40 -5.83
CA GLN A 72 -14.12 3.94 -5.70
C GLN A 72 -13.00 3.49 -4.76
N LEU A 73 -11.75 3.89 -5.03
CA LEU A 73 -10.58 3.49 -4.24
C LEU A 73 -10.69 3.94 -2.77
N ILE A 74 -11.14 5.17 -2.53
CA ILE A 74 -11.39 5.68 -1.16
C ILE A 74 -12.55 4.90 -0.50
N GLY A 75 -13.60 4.58 -1.25
CA GLY A 75 -14.71 3.78 -0.76
C GLY A 75 -14.29 2.38 -0.32
N GLU A 76 -13.36 1.74 -1.04
CA GLU A 76 -12.79 0.44 -0.68
C GLU A 76 -11.94 0.53 0.58
N VAL A 77 -11.09 1.57 0.72
CA VAL A 77 -10.34 1.85 1.95
C VAL A 77 -11.31 2.04 3.12
N ASN A 78 -12.37 2.83 2.96
CA ASN A 78 -13.33 3.11 4.04
C ASN A 78 -14.09 1.85 4.51
N LYS A 79 -14.39 0.92 3.59
CA LYS A 79 -15.08 -0.35 3.91
C LYS A 79 -14.17 -1.39 4.54
N SER A 80 -12.84 -1.23 4.45
CA SER A 80 -11.88 -2.19 4.96
C SER A 80 -11.59 -1.95 6.43
N ASP A 81 -11.34 -3.02 7.18
CA ASP A 81 -10.83 -3.00 8.54
C ASP A 81 -9.29 -3.01 8.54
N VAL A 82 -8.71 -3.73 7.59
CA VAL A 82 -7.26 -3.90 7.43
C VAL A 82 -6.85 -3.66 5.98
N LEU A 83 -5.73 -2.96 5.80
CA LEU A 83 -5.07 -2.79 4.51
C LEU A 83 -3.76 -3.58 4.50
N VAL A 84 -3.51 -4.35 3.44
CA VAL A 84 -2.28 -5.13 3.25
C VAL A 84 -1.59 -4.63 1.99
N PHE A 85 -0.34 -4.20 2.12
CA PHE A 85 0.45 -3.67 1.01
C PHE A 85 1.67 -4.57 0.75
N GLY A 86 1.82 -5.07 -0.47
CA GLY A 86 3.07 -5.65 -0.98
C GLY A 86 3.90 -4.56 -1.65
N VAL A 87 5.03 -4.18 -1.06
CA VAL A 87 5.81 -3.01 -1.45
C VAL A 87 7.27 -3.41 -1.72
N PRO A 88 7.63 -3.74 -2.96
CA PRO A 88 9.04 -3.90 -3.31
C PRO A 88 9.73 -2.53 -3.40
N MET A 89 11.02 -2.51 -3.08
CA MET A 89 11.86 -1.34 -3.34
C MET A 89 12.38 -1.37 -4.78
N TYR A 90 12.10 -0.33 -5.54
CA TYR A 90 12.67 -0.09 -6.85
C TYR A 90 13.44 1.24 -6.83
N ASN A 91 14.76 1.17 -7.09
CA ASN A 91 15.63 2.35 -7.09
C ASN A 91 15.46 3.23 -5.84
N LEU A 92 15.51 2.60 -4.66
CA LEU A 92 15.35 3.21 -3.33
C LEU A 92 13.96 3.79 -3.02
N GLY A 93 12.96 3.58 -3.88
CA GLY A 93 11.60 4.09 -3.71
C GLY A 93 10.52 3.01 -3.76
N ILE A 94 9.28 3.44 -3.57
CA ILE A 94 8.10 2.61 -3.81
C ILE A 94 7.82 2.49 -5.31
N PRO A 95 7.09 1.46 -5.77
CA PRO A 95 6.66 1.34 -7.16
C PRO A 95 5.81 2.54 -7.61
N ALA A 96 5.99 2.96 -8.87
CA ALA A 96 5.26 4.10 -9.45
C ALA A 96 3.73 3.91 -9.39
N GLN A 97 3.24 2.68 -9.57
CA GLN A 97 1.81 2.37 -9.48
C GLN A 97 1.27 2.52 -8.06
N LEU A 98 2.06 2.19 -7.04
CA LEU A 98 1.68 2.43 -5.65
C LEU A 98 1.63 3.94 -5.36
N LYS A 99 2.59 4.71 -5.89
CA LYS A 99 2.55 6.18 -5.80
C LYS A 99 1.30 6.74 -6.46
N THR A 100 0.95 6.25 -7.66
CA THR A 100 -0.29 6.63 -8.36
C THR A 100 -1.54 6.32 -7.52
N TYR A 101 -1.62 5.14 -6.92
CA TYR A 101 -2.71 4.76 -6.01
C TYR A 101 -2.85 5.75 -4.85
N ILE A 102 -1.73 6.07 -4.19
CA ILE A 102 -1.69 7.01 -3.06
C ILE A 102 -2.13 8.42 -3.50
N ASP A 103 -1.77 8.85 -4.71
CA ASP A 103 -2.18 10.15 -5.25
C ASP A 103 -3.71 10.23 -5.48
N TYR A 104 -4.33 9.14 -5.91
CA TYR A 104 -5.79 9.04 -6.00
C TYR A 104 -6.48 9.02 -4.63
N LEU A 105 -5.82 8.52 -3.58
CA LEU A 105 -6.39 8.48 -2.23
C LEU A 105 -6.30 9.82 -1.50
N ASN A 106 -5.23 10.59 -1.72
CA ASN A 106 -4.95 11.80 -0.94
C ASN A 106 -5.79 12.99 -1.40
N ARG A 107 -6.99 13.12 -0.82
CA ARG A 107 -7.95 14.19 -1.14
C ARG A 107 -8.30 15.01 0.09
N ALA A 108 -8.04 16.32 -0.01
CA ALA A 108 -8.39 17.28 1.03
C ALA A 108 -9.92 17.33 1.26
N GLY A 109 -10.35 17.32 2.50
CA GLY A 109 -11.76 17.26 2.90
C GLY A 109 -12.39 15.86 2.81
N VAL A 110 -11.66 14.84 2.33
CA VAL A 110 -12.15 13.46 2.17
C VAL A 110 -11.32 12.46 2.99
N THR A 111 -10.01 12.40 2.76
CA THR A 111 -9.10 11.48 3.47
C THR A 111 -8.21 12.19 4.48
N PHE A 112 -8.07 13.49 4.35
CA PHE A 112 -7.40 14.37 5.31
C PHE A 112 -7.99 15.78 5.24
N ARG A 113 -7.72 16.61 6.24
CA ARG A 113 -8.04 18.05 6.23
C ARG A 113 -6.92 18.87 6.84
N TYR A 114 -6.87 20.14 6.47
CA TYR A 114 -5.98 21.10 7.13
C TYR A 114 -6.69 21.75 8.30
N THR A 115 -6.01 21.81 9.44
CA THR A 115 -6.50 22.49 10.67
C THR A 115 -5.50 23.55 11.12
N ALA A 116 -5.87 24.35 12.10
CA ALA A 116 -4.97 25.33 12.72
C ALA A 116 -3.71 24.66 13.34
N ASN A 117 -3.81 23.38 13.71
CA ASN A 117 -2.73 22.59 14.32
C ASN A 117 -1.96 21.72 13.31
N GLY A 118 -2.20 21.87 12.01
CA GLY A 118 -1.61 21.07 10.94
C GLY A 118 -2.60 20.12 10.26
N PRO A 119 -2.11 19.21 9.41
CA PRO A 119 -2.97 18.23 8.74
C PRO A 119 -3.51 17.21 9.73
N GLU A 120 -4.78 16.81 9.53
CA GLU A 120 -5.49 15.79 10.28
C GLU A 120 -6.02 14.74 9.32
N GLY A 121 -5.69 13.45 9.56
CA GLY A 121 -6.19 12.32 8.77
C GLY A 121 -7.62 11.96 9.17
N LEU A 122 -8.43 11.59 8.18
CA LEU A 122 -9.86 11.29 8.37
C LEU A 122 -10.17 9.79 8.26
N ILE A 123 -9.20 8.96 7.84
CA ILE A 123 -9.31 7.51 7.75
C ILE A 123 -8.82 6.89 9.06
N THR A 124 -9.70 6.73 10.04
CA THR A 124 -9.34 6.26 11.39
C THR A 124 -9.83 4.83 11.68
N GLY A 125 -9.29 4.21 12.74
CA GLY A 125 -9.75 2.91 13.23
C GLY A 125 -9.36 1.72 12.33
N LYS A 126 -8.36 1.89 11.47
CA LYS A 126 -7.87 0.86 10.55
C LYS A 126 -6.45 0.44 10.90
N LYS A 127 -6.13 -0.81 10.57
CA LYS A 127 -4.78 -1.37 10.64
C LYS A 127 -4.19 -1.45 9.25
N ALA A 128 -2.89 -1.23 9.12
CA ALA A 128 -2.14 -1.51 7.90
C ALA A 128 -1.03 -2.53 8.17
N VAL A 129 -0.82 -3.46 7.23
CA VAL A 129 0.32 -4.37 7.17
C VAL A 129 1.07 -4.06 5.90
N VAL A 130 2.32 -3.62 6.03
CA VAL A 130 3.16 -3.22 4.90
C VAL A 130 4.32 -4.21 4.77
N ILE A 131 4.29 -5.03 3.72
CA ILE A 131 5.27 -6.07 3.43
C ILE A 131 6.32 -5.49 2.48
N LEU A 132 7.50 -5.22 3.02
CA LEU A 132 8.61 -4.59 2.32
C LEU A 132 9.60 -5.65 1.82
N THR A 133 9.95 -5.60 0.53
CA THR A 133 10.96 -6.50 -0.05
C THR A 133 12.09 -5.71 -0.69
N TYR A 134 13.34 -5.97 -0.26
CA TYR A 134 14.52 -5.20 -0.61
C TYR A 134 15.63 -6.11 -1.18
N GLY A 135 16.23 -5.68 -2.29
CA GLY A 135 17.38 -6.38 -2.88
C GLY A 135 18.59 -6.40 -1.94
N GLY A 136 18.89 -5.30 -1.28
CA GLY A 136 19.92 -5.16 -0.24
C GLY A 136 19.33 -5.21 1.17
N THR A 137 20.14 -4.78 2.17
CA THR A 137 19.74 -4.66 3.58
C THR A 137 19.69 -3.17 3.94
N TYR A 138 18.47 -2.65 4.14
CA TYR A 138 18.23 -1.21 4.35
C TYR A 138 17.38 -0.92 5.58
N LYS A 139 16.84 -1.94 6.23
CA LYS A 139 15.95 -1.80 7.39
C LYS A 139 16.55 -0.88 8.45
N ASP A 140 15.76 0.11 8.86
CA ASP A 140 16.11 1.13 9.86
C ASP A 140 17.34 1.99 9.53
N GLY A 141 17.86 1.90 8.29
CA GLY A 141 18.93 2.75 7.76
C GLY A 141 18.40 3.98 7.03
N LEU A 142 19.33 4.87 6.62
CA LEU A 142 19.00 6.09 5.89
C LEU A 142 18.35 5.83 4.51
N ALA A 143 18.56 4.66 3.94
CA ALA A 143 17.99 4.24 2.66
C ALA A 143 16.68 3.44 2.79
N ASP A 144 16.14 3.29 4.00
CA ASP A 144 14.82 2.67 4.24
C ASP A 144 13.67 3.62 3.86
N LEU A 145 13.76 4.16 2.65
CA LEU A 145 12.83 5.18 2.16
C LEU A 145 11.41 4.66 1.93
N PRO A 146 11.17 3.43 1.43
CA PRO A 146 9.81 2.90 1.30
C PRO A 146 9.08 2.80 2.64
N LYS A 147 9.74 2.38 3.73
CA LYS A 147 9.15 2.38 5.07
C LYS A 147 8.75 3.79 5.49
N LEU A 148 9.71 4.73 5.43
CA LEU A 148 9.48 6.12 5.83
C LEU A 148 8.33 6.74 5.04
N TYR A 149 8.31 6.51 3.72
CA TYR A 149 7.26 7.02 2.85
C TYR A 149 5.89 6.44 3.22
N MET A 150 5.77 5.11 3.33
CA MET A 150 4.51 4.44 3.67
C MET A 150 4.01 4.84 5.05
N GLN A 151 4.88 4.90 6.04
CA GLN A 151 4.53 5.37 7.39
C GLN A 151 4.00 6.81 7.36
N THR A 152 4.70 7.70 6.65
CA THR A 152 4.33 9.11 6.56
C THR A 152 2.96 9.29 5.89
N VAL A 153 2.73 8.64 4.75
CA VAL A 153 1.50 8.82 3.98
C VAL A 153 0.30 8.16 4.64
N LEU A 154 0.46 6.99 5.27
CA LEU A 154 -0.61 6.33 6.00
C LEU A 154 -1.00 7.13 7.24
N ASN A 155 -0.03 7.62 8.01
CA ASN A 155 -0.29 8.53 9.14
C ASN A 155 -0.98 9.83 8.68
N PHE A 156 -0.58 10.38 7.54
CA PHE A 156 -1.15 11.60 6.98
C PHE A 156 -2.67 11.47 6.70
N ILE A 157 -3.11 10.31 6.27
CA ILE A 157 -4.55 10.04 6.04
C ILE A 157 -5.26 9.51 7.29
N GLY A 158 -4.55 9.23 8.42
CA GLY A 158 -5.12 8.85 9.71
C GLY A 158 -4.98 7.37 10.09
N ILE A 159 -4.25 6.56 9.30
CA ILE A 159 -3.94 5.17 9.62
C ILE A 159 -2.64 5.12 10.40
N THR A 160 -2.72 4.94 11.72
CA THR A 160 -1.58 5.00 12.64
C THR A 160 -1.15 3.63 13.19
N ASP A 161 -2.04 2.62 13.15
CA ASP A 161 -1.72 1.24 13.50
C ASP A 161 -1.10 0.55 12.27
N ILE A 162 0.24 0.54 12.19
CA ILE A 162 0.98 0.04 11.03
C ILE A 162 2.01 -0.99 11.49
N GLU A 163 1.92 -2.21 10.94
CA GLU A 163 2.94 -3.23 11.08
C GLU A 163 3.78 -3.33 9.78
N PHE A 164 5.11 -3.34 9.93
CA PHE A 164 6.04 -3.48 8.82
C PHE A 164 6.71 -4.86 8.88
N VAL A 165 6.60 -5.63 7.81
CA VAL A 165 7.25 -6.93 7.64
C VAL A 165 8.32 -6.81 6.57
N TYR A 166 9.52 -7.30 6.84
CA TYR A 166 10.67 -7.17 5.94
C TYR A 166 11.12 -8.52 5.36
N ALA A 167 11.42 -8.51 4.06
CA ALA A 167 12.20 -9.53 3.39
C ALA A 167 13.36 -8.83 2.66
N GLU A 168 14.53 -8.79 3.29
CA GLU A 168 15.70 -8.06 2.83
C GLU A 168 16.79 -9.00 2.27
N GLY A 169 17.72 -8.42 1.50
CA GLY A 169 18.85 -9.16 0.95
C GLY A 169 18.47 -10.14 -0.15
N ILE A 170 17.27 -9.99 -0.74
CA ILE A 170 16.80 -10.91 -1.80
C ILE A 170 17.66 -10.86 -3.08
N GLY A 171 18.51 -9.85 -3.24
CA GLY A 171 19.47 -9.74 -4.33
C GLY A 171 20.75 -10.56 -4.14
N TYR A 172 20.96 -11.17 -2.96
CA TYR A 172 22.21 -11.90 -2.66
C TYR A 172 22.17 -13.38 -3.03
N GLY A 173 21.10 -13.84 -3.70
CA GLY A 173 20.99 -15.18 -4.24
C GLY A 173 19.90 -16.05 -3.58
N PRO A 174 19.75 -17.30 -4.04
CA PRO A 174 18.61 -18.16 -3.64
C PRO A 174 18.53 -18.43 -2.14
N GLU A 175 19.65 -18.70 -1.47
CA GLU A 175 19.68 -18.96 -0.02
C GLU A 175 19.24 -17.73 0.78
N ALA A 176 19.64 -16.52 0.34
CA ALA A 176 19.22 -15.27 0.97
C ALA A 176 17.73 -15.01 0.78
N ILE A 177 17.19 -15.30 -0.40
CA ILE A 177 15.75 -15.23 -0.68
C ILE A 177 14.98 -16.17 0.27
N GLU A 178 15.41 -17.43 0.38
CA GLU A 178 14.75 -18.41 1.24
C GLU A 178 14.74 -17.97 2.70
N LYS A 179 15.88 -17.52 3.23
CA LYS A 179 16.01 -17.01 4.58
C LYS A 179 15.11 -15.79 4.83
N ALA A 180 15.11 -14.83 3.89
CA ALA A 180 14.28 -13.63 3.98
C ALA A 180 12.78 -13.98 3.96
N GLN A 181 12.37 -14.90 3.09
CA GLN A 181 11.00 -15.41 3.00
C GLN A 181 10.58 -16.14 4.28
N GLN A 182 11.43 -16.99 4.86
CA GLN A 182 11.14 -17.71 6.11
C GLN A 182 10.95 -16.73 7.27
N SER A 183 11.84 -15.75 7.41
CA SER A 183 11.74 -14.72 8.45
C SER A 183 10.45 -13.90 8.32
N ALA A 184 10.13 -13.43 7.12
CA ALA A 184 8.93 -12.66 6.86
C ALA A 184 7.65 -13.49 7.11
N LYS A 185 7.62 -14.78 6.71
CA LYS A 185 6.48 -15.68 6.96
C LYS A 185 6.23 -15.91 8.44
N ALA A 186 7.27 -16.07 9.25
CA ALA A 186 7.12 -16.23 10.70
C ALA A 186 6.46 -14.98 11.33
N GLU A 187 6.81 -13.79 10.85
CA GLU A 187 6.20 -12.54 11.30
C GLU A 187 4.74 -12.41 10.81
N LEU A 188 4.47 -12.83 9.58
CA LEU A 188 3.12 -12.86 9.01
C LEU A 188 2.20 -13.88 9.71
N ASP A 189 2.73 -15.04 10.17
CA ASP A 189 1.96 -15.99 10.97
C ASP A 189 1.48 -15.34 12.28
N ARG A 190 2.36 -14.61 12.99
CA ARG A 190 1.98 -13.84 14.19
C ARG A 190 0.92 -12.77 13.89
N ILE A 191 1.07 -12.07 12.78
CA ILE A 191 0.11 -11.04 12.35
C ILE A 191 -1.24 -11.67 12.01
N ALA A 192 -1.24 -12.83 11.35
CA ALA A 192 -2.47 -13.54 10.96
C ALA A 192 -3.35 -13.89 12.17
N GLU A 193 -2.78 -14.14 13.35
CA GLU A 193 -3.52 -14.41 14.60
C GLU A 193 -4.38 -13.20 15.06
N THR A 194 -4.11 -12.01 14.54
CA THR A 194 -4.84 -10.78 14.89
C THR A 194 -6.03 -10.46 13.94
N PHE A 195 -6.27 -11.32 12.92
CA PHE A 195 -7.34 -11.14 11.94
C PHE A 195 -8.71 -11.66 12.35
#